data_f132803f086261dfe20097debf631733
#
_entry.id   f132803f086261dfe20097debf631733
#
_cell.length_a   1.000
_cell.length_b   1.000
_cell.length_c   1.000
_cell.angle_alpha   90.00
_cell.angle_beta   90.00
_cell.angle_gamma   90.00
#
_symmetry.space_group_name_H-M   'P 1'
#
loop_
_entity.id
_entity.type
_entity.pdbx_description
1 polymer ?
#
loop_
_entity_poly.entity_id
_entity_poly.type
_entity_poly.pdbx_seq_one_letter_code
_entity_poly.pdbx_strand_id
1 'polypeptide(L)'
;MTDKAKTPMIEAIGLSKYYGDFAAIENVSFKLHQGEIAAFLGPNGAGKSTTMKVLTGYLSPSAGVAKIAGHDMNTDRLAGATRLGYLPENGPLYPDMTPRDLLNFFADARGLEGKHKRERIEEVVHLCDLGHVIGKAIGKLSRGYRQRVGMAQVLLHEPDVLIMDEPTAGLDPNQIREVRNTIRKLGENKTILLSTHILQEVQAMASRVLFINEGKLAFDGPTAEFARQGASLDERFYELTGQTH
;
A
#
# COMPACT_ATOMS: atom_id res chain seq x y z
N MET A 1 -9.02 -29.87 14.04
CA MET A 1 -7.98 -29.11 13.30
C MET A 1 -7.86 -27.77 13.98
N THR A 2 -6.82 -27.58 14.76
CA THR A 2 -6.56 -26.32 15.48
C THR A 2 -6.24 -25.26 14.43
N ASP A 3 -7.13 -24.27 14.35
CA ASP A 3 -6.93 -23.04 13.57
C ASP A 3 -5.64 -22.39 14.08
N LYS A 4 -4.52 -22.56 13.36
CA LYS A 4 -3.29 -21.81 13.65
C LYS A 4 -3.64 -20.35 13.39
N ALA A 5 -3.85 -19.61 14.46
CA ALA A 5 -4.08 -18.17 14.37
C ALA A 5 -3.00 -17.58 13.46
N LYS A 6 -3.41 -17.13 12.25
CA LYS A 6 -2.49 -16.52 11.29
C LYS A 6 -1.83 -15.32 11.97
N THR A 7 -0.52 -15.24 11.90
CA THR A 7 0.25 -14.13 12.49
C THR A 7 -0.18 -12.81 11.85
N PRO A 8 -0.57 -11.80 12.62
CA PRO A 8 -0.88 -10.49 12.06
C PRO A 8 0.38 -9.87 11.44
N MET A 9 0.25 -9.40 10.21
CA MET A 9 1.34 -8.77 9.46
C MET A 9 1.25 -7.24 9.48
N ILE A 10 0.04 -6.69 9.59
CA ILE A 10 -0.21 -5.26 9.81
C ILE A 10 -1.17 -5.16 11.00
N GLU A 11 -0.81 -4.34 11.99
CA GLU A 11 -1.70 -4.04 13.11
C GLU A 11 -1.79 -2.53 13.34
N ALA A 12 -3.00 -2.02 13.36
CA ALA A 12 -3.38 -0.72 13.87
C ALA A 12 -4.15 -0.94 15.18
N ILE A 13 -3.70 -0.35 16.27
CA ILE A 13 -4.30 -0.54 17.60
C ILE A 13 -4.58 0.83 18.20
N GLY A 14 -5.82 1.30 18.14
CA GLY A 14 -6.25 2.59 18.67
C GLY A 14 -5.52 3.78 18.07
N LEU A 15 -5.12 3.70 16.78
CA LEU A 15 -4.32 4.74 16.14
C LEU A 15 -5.08 6.06 16.06
N SER A 16 -4.47 7.11 16.60
CA SER A 16 -4.96 8.48 16.47
C SER A 16 -3.83 9.42 16.04
N LYS A 17 -4.16 10.40 15.21
CA LYS A 17 -3.24 11.46 14.79
C LYS A 17 -3.94 12.81 14.79
N TYR A 18 -3.45 13.70 15.61
CA TYR A 18 -3.95 15.07 15.73
C TYR A 18 -2.94 16.08 15.15
N TYR A 19 -3.45 17.12 14.51
CA TYR A 19 -2.72 18.31 14.07
C TYR A 19 -3.40 19.53 14.72
N GLY A 20 -2.89 19.96 15.88
CA GLY A 20 -3.61 20.89 16.75
C GLY A 20 -4.95 20.29 17.16
N ASP A 21 -6.03 21.02 16.96
CA ASP A 21 -7.40 20.56 17.27
C ASP A 21 -8.02 19.65 16.18
N PHE A 22 -7.35 19.49 15.05
CA PHE A 22 -7.84 18.65 13.96
C PHE A 22 -7.44 17.19 14.13
N ALA A 23 -8.44 16.31 14.25
CA ALA A 23 -8.26 14.86 14.27
C ALA A 23 -8.20 14.32 12.83
N ALA A 24 -7.00 14.02 12.33
CA ALA A 24 -6.84 13.41 11.00
C ALA A 24 -7.23 11.93 10.99
N ILE A 25 -6.96 11.20 12.08
CA ILE A 25 -7.46 9.86 12.38
C ILE A 25 -7.71 9.75 13.88
N GLU A 26 -8.74 8.98 14.25
CA GLU A 26 -9.17 8.82 15.65
C GLU A 26 -9.56 7.37 15.94
N ASN A 27 -8.82 6.74 16.86
CA ASN A 27 -9.07 5.38 17.37
C ASN A 27 -9.24 4.31 16.28
N VAL A 28 -8.41 4.36 15.21
CA VAL A 28 -8.45 3.40 14.12
C VAL A 28 -7.79 2.10 14.56
N SER A 29 -8.54 0.99 14.49
CA SER A 29 -8.06 -0.34 14.88
C SER A 29 -8.43 -1.39 13.84
N PHE A 30 -7.45 -2.13 13.34
CA PHE A 30 -7.63 -3.29 12.46
C PHE A 30 -6.37 -4.17 12.45
N LYS A 31 -6.49 -5.39 11.91
CA LYS A 31 -5.38 -6.31 11.71
C LYS A 31 -5.50 -6.95 10.33
N LEU A 32 -4.39 -7.07 9.62
CA LEU A 32 -4.28 -7.89 8.42
C LEU A 32 -3.34 -9.06 8.68
N HIS A 33 -3.74 -10.24 8.22
CA HIS A 33 -2.98 -11.47 8.37
C HIS A 33 -2.22 -11.80 7.08
N GLN A 34 -1.29 -12.72 7.19
CA GLN A 34 -0.46 -13.15 6.06
C GLN A 34 -1.31 -13.57 4.85
N GLY A 35 -0.99 -13.02 3.67
CA GLY A 35 -1.66 -13.32 2.40
C GLY A 35 -2.99 -12.59 2.19
N GLU A 36 -3.37 -11.63 3.05
CA GLU A 36 -4.55 -10.80 2.81
C GLU A 36 -4.22 -9.62 1.89
N ILE A 37 -5.12 -9.32 0.95
CA ILE A 37 -5.14 -8.06 0.21
C ILE A 37 -6.35 -7.27 0.70
N ALA A 38 -6.11 -6.15 1.38
CA ALA A 38 -7.15 -5.26 1.86
C ALA A 38 -7.10 -3.90 1.16
N ALA A 39 -8.27 -3.36 0.84
CA ALA A 39 -8.43 -2.00 0.37
C ALA A 39 -8.82 -1.07 1.52
N PHE A 40 -8.03 -0.02 1.72
CA PHE A 40 -8.34 1.08 2.63
C PHE A 40 -9.10 2.13 1.83
N LEU A 41 -10.42 2.06 1.87
CA LEU A 41 -11.35 2.82 1.04
C LEU A 41 -11.88 4.03 1.81
N GLY A 42 -12.10 5.14 1.13
CA GLY A 42 -12.75 6.32 1.72
C GLY A 42 -12.59 7.55 0.83
N PRO A 43 -13.37 8.62 1.08
CA PRO A 43 -13.28 9.86 0.32
C PRO A 43 -11.94 10.57 0.52
N ASN A 44 -11.67 11.57 -0.31
CA ASN A 44 -10.50 12.43 -0.13
C ASN A 44 -10.59 13.17 1.21
N GLY A 45 -9.47 13.25 1.94
CA GLY A 45 -9.45 13.86 3.28
C GLY A 45 -9.91 12.94 4.42
N ALA A 46 -10.40 11.73 4.16
CA ALA A 46 -10.89 10.81 5.19
C ALA A 46 -9.82 10.27 6.16
N GLY A 47 -8.52 10.52 5.92
CA GLY A 47 -7.43 10.05 6.78
C GLY A 47 -6.61 8.89 6.19
N LYS A 48 -6.87 8.44 4.95
CA LYS A 48 -6.17 7.30 4.32
C LYS A 48 -4.65 7.47 4.32
N SER A 49 -4.12 8.50 3.68
CA SER A 49 -2.67 8.73 3.59
C SER A 49 -2.03 9.00 4.96
N THR A 50 -2.76 9.61 5.90
CA THR A 50 -2.28 9.76 7.29
C THR A 50 -2.12 8.40 7.96
N THR A 51 -3.10 7.51 7.83
CA THR A 51 -3.03 6.15 8.36
C THR A 51 -1.86 5.38 7.73
N MET A 52 -1.68 5.44 6.41
CA MET A 52 -0.54 4.80 5.71
C MET A 52 0.80 5.31 6.24
N LYS A 53 0.95 6.63 6.42
CA LYS A 53 2.19 7.23 6.95
C LYS A 53 2.46 6.83 8.41
N VAL A 54 1.43 6.64 9.23
CA VAL A 54 1.59 6.15 10.60
C VAL A 54 1.99 4.68 10.60
N LEU A 55 1.31 3.83 9.82
CA LEU A 55 1.63 2.40 9.70
C LEU A 55 3.05 2.16 9.18
N THR A 56 3.57 3.03 8.34
CA THR A 56 4.93 2.90 7.77
C THR A 56 6.01 3.54 8.64
N GLY A 57 5.64 4.12 9.80
CA GLY A 57 6.56 4.83 10.69
C GLY A 57 7.10 6.14 10.10
N TYR A 58 6.50 6.65 9.03
CA TYR A 58 6.84 7.97 8.48
C TYR A 58 6.33 9.10 9.39
N LEU A 59 5.19 8.87 10.04
CA LEU A 59 4.62 9.74 11.07
C LEU A 59 4.44 8.96 12.36
N SER A 60 4.86 9.53 13.49
CA SER A 60 4.50 8.99 14.80
C SER A 60 3.02 9.24 15.09
N PRO A 61 2.27 8.26 15.62
CA PRO A 61 0.91 8.46 16.07
C PRO A 61 0.87 9.43 17.26
N SER A 62 -0.24 10.11 17.48
CA SER A 62 -0.52 10.87 18.69
C SER A 62 -0.99 9.96 19.84
N ALA A 63 -1.64 8.83 19.50
CA ALA A 63 -1.99 7.75 20.42
C ALA A 63 -2.12 6.43 19.66
N GLY A 64 -2.04 5.31 20.37
CA GLY A 64 -2.13 3.96 19.81
C GLY A 64 -0.79 3.43 19.29
N VAL A 65 -0.83 2.24 18.68
CA VAL A 65 0.37 1.50 18.23
C VAL A 65 0.16 0.99 16.81
N ALA A 66 1.16 1.19 15.95
CA ALA A 66 1.25 0.59 14.61
C ALA A 66 2.32 -0.50 14.62
N LYS A 67 1.99 -1.72 14.12
CA LYS A 67 2.97 -2.80 13.98
C LYS A 67 3.02 -3.36 12.57
N ILE A 68 4.23 -3.68 12.12
CA ILE A 68 4.50 -4.39 10.87
C ILE A 68 5.27 -5.67 11.20
N ALA A 69 4.71 -6.83 10.82
CA ALA A 69 5.27 -8.15 11.11
C ALA A 69 5.65 -8.33 12.60
N GLY A 70 4.82 -7.78 13.51
CA GLY A 70 5.03 -7.81 14.96
C GLY A 70 5.90 -6.69 15.52
N HIS A 71 6.64 -5.94 14.69
CA HIS A 71 7.51 -4.84 15.12
C HIS A 71 6.75 -3.53 15.25
N ASP A 72 6.88 -2.87 16.40
CA ASP A 72 6.28 -1.55 16.65
C ASP A 72 7.01 -0.48 15.82
N MET A 73 6.28 0.21 14.96
CA MET A 73 6.84 1.19 14.02
C MET A 73 7.27 2.51 14.66
N ASN A 74 7.06 2.68 15.97
CA ASN A 74 7.56 3.82 16.73
C ASN A 74 8.85 3.47 17.50
N THR A 75 8.92 2.28 18.09
CA THR A 75 10.02 1.87 18.98
C THR A 75 11.02 0.90 18.33
N ASP A 76 10.58 0.11 17.33
CA ASP A 76 11.40 -0.88 16.60
C ASP A 76 11.27 -0.72 15.07
N ARG A 77 11.29 0.53 14.63
CA ARG A 77 11.05 0.92 13.24
C ARG A 77 11.95 0.24 12.23
N LEU A 78 13.24 0.08 12.54
CA LEU A 78 14.21 -0.50 11.60
C LEU A 78 13.85 -1.96 11.27
N ALA A 79 13.55 -2.78 12.27
CA ALA A 79 13.13 -4.15 12.05
C ALA A 79 11.82 -4.24 11.26
N GLY A 80 10.82 -3.40 11.57
CA GLY A 80 9.59 -3.33 10.77
C GLY A 80 9.85 -2.88 9.33
N ALA A 81 10.74 -1.91 9.11
CA ALA A 81 11.06 -1.39 7.78
C ALA A 81 11.79 -2.40 6.87
N THR A 82 12.50 -3.40 7.44
CA THR A 82 13.08 -4.50 6.65
C THR A 82 12.03 -5.43 6.07
N ARG A 83 10.85 -5.49 6.67
CA ARG A 83 9.72 -6.35 6.28
C ARG A 83 8.68 -5.60 5.43
N LEU A 84 8.85 -4.29 5.26
CA LEU A 84 7.86 -3.39 4.66
C LEU A 84 8.37 -2.80 3.35
N GLY A 85 7.55 -2.89 2.29
CA GLY A 85 7.63 -2.05 1.10
C GLY A 85 6.54 -0.98 1.14
N TYR A 86 6.91 0.29 1.09
CA TYR A 86 5.97 1.39 1.05
C TYR A 86 6.05 2.14 -0.28
N LEU A 87 4.94 2.16 -1.01
CA LEU A 87 4.77 2.94 -2.24
C LEU A 87 3.82 4.11 -1.96
N PRO A 88 4.33 5.33 -1.73
CA PRO A 88 3.49 6.52 -1.60
C PRO A 88 2.92 6.95 -2.95
N GLU A 89 1.80 7.66 -2.97
CA GLU A 89 1.14 8.18 -4.18
C GLU A 89 2.10 8.94 -5.11
N ASN A 90 2.92 9.82 -4.53
CA ASN A 90 3.94 10.57 -5.23
C ASN A 90 5.32 10.20 -4.65
N GLY A 91 5.82 9.01 -5.02
CA GLY A 91 7.13 8.54 -4.58
C GLY A 91 8.26 9.44 -5.07
N PRO A 92 9.30 9.66 -4.25
CA PRO A 92 10.48 10.42 -4.65
C PRO A 92 11.27 9.61 -5.68
N LEU A 93 11.06 9.91 -6.94
CA LEU A 93 11.89 9.41 -8.04
C LEU A 93 12.83 10.51 -8.48
N TYR A 94 14.08 10.16 -8.77
CA TYR A 94 15.09 11.10 -9.26
C TYR A 94 14.97 11.21 -10.79
N PRO A 95 14.48 12.35 -11.35
CA PRO A 95 14.16 12.46 -12.78
C PRO A 95 15.36 12.24 -13.71
N ASP A 96 16.56 12.60 -13.25
CA ASP A 96 17.80 12.51 -14.03
C ASP A 96 18.44 11.10 -14.00
N MET A 97 18.01 10.25 -13.08
CA MET A 97 18.47 8.86 -13.02
C MET A 97 17.71 7.99 -14.02
N THR A 98 18.35 6.90 -14.47
CA THR A 98 17.63 5.81 -15.13
C THR A 98 17.02 4.86 -14.09
N PRO A 99 16.00 4.05 -14.45
CA PRO A 99 15.50 3.00 -13.55
C PRO A 99 16.62 2.08 -13.05
N ARG A 100 17.59 1.75 -13.91
CA ARG A 100 18.76 0.93 -13.53
C ARG A 100 19.60 1.59 -12.44
N ASP A 101 19.89 2.88 -12.57
CA ASP A 101 20.70 3.61 -11.59
C ASP A 101 19.95 3.71 -10.26
N LEU A 102 18.66 4.01 -10.32
CA LEU A 102 17.79 4.09 -9.13
C LEU A 102 17.75 2.75 -8.38
N LEU A 103 17.51 1.65 -9.11
CA LEU A 103 17.44 0.31 -8.51
C LEU A 103 18.79 -0.11 -7.92
N ASN A 104 19.92 0.21 -8.59
CA ASN A 104 21.25 -0.03 -8.04
C ASN A 104 21.48 0.76 -6.74
N PHE A 105 21.13 2.04 -6.74
CA PHE A 105 21.26 2.90 -5.56
C PHE A 105 20.47 2.34 -4.35
N PHE A 106 19.20 1.97 -4.56
CA PHE A 106 18.39 1.42 -3.47
C PHE A 106 18.80 0.02 -3.07
N ALA A 107 19.30 -0.80 -3.98
CA ALA A 107 19.87 -2.11 -3.66
C ALA A 107 21.09 -1.97 -2.74
N ASP A 108 22.00 -1.03 -3.04
CA ASP A 108 23.14 -0.73 -2.18
C ASP A 108 22.71 -0.19 -0.81
N ALA A 109 21.75 0.73 -0.78
CA ALA A 109 21.19 1.28 0.46
C ALA A 109 20.51 0.21 1.34
N ARG A 110 20.04 -0.90 0.74
CA ARG A 110 19.47 -2.07 1.42
C ARG A 110 20.50 -3.16 1.74
N GLY A 111 21.78 -2.94 1.44
CA GLY A 111 22.86 -3.90 1.68
C GLY A 111 22.86 -5.12 0.75
N LEU A 112 22.22 -5.02 -0.42
CA LEU A 112 22.27 -6.08 -1.42
C LEU A 112 23.60 -6.01 -2.17
N GLU A 113 24.31 -7.14 -2.30
CA GLU A 113 25.64 -7.20 -2.87
C GLU A 113 25.80 -8.32 -3.90
N GLY A 114 26.81 -8.19 -4.74
CA GLY A 114 27.33 -9.25 -5.60
C GLY A 114 26.29 -9.85 -6.55
N LYS A 115 26.21 -11.17 -6.56
CA LYS A 115 25.29 -11.94 -7.41
C LYS A 115 23.83 -11.71 -7.01
N HIS A 116 23.55 -11.71 -5.70
CA HIS A 116 22.21 -11.52 -5.17
C HIS A 116 21.61 -10.17 -5.60
N LYS A 117 22.36 -9.07 -5.49
CA LYS A 117 21.93 -7.75 -5.97
C LYS A 117 21.50 -7.78 -7.44
N ARG A 118 22.31 -8.40 -8.31
CA ARG A 118 21.99 -8.49 -9.74
C ARG A 118 20.73 -9.27 -10.01
N GLU A 119 20.59 -10.44 -9.40
CA GLU A 119 19.41 -11.30 -9.53
C GLU A 119 18.13 -10.59 -9.07
N ARG A 120 18.20 -9.88 -7.92
CA ARG A 120 17.05 -9.13 -7.42
C ARG A 120 16.66 -7.97 -8.34
N ILE A 121 17.63 -7.23 -8.89
CA ILE A 121 17.33 -6.15 -9.83
C ILE A 121 16.68 -6.72 -11.10
N GLU A 122 17.21 -7.79 -11.68
CA GLU A 122 16.63 -8.42 -12.87
C GLU A 122 15.21 -8.94 -12.62
N GLU A 123 14.96 -9.54 -11.47
CA GLU A 123 13.64 -10.04 -11.08
C GLU A 123 12.61 -8.91 -10.97
N VAL A 124 12.92 -7.81 -10.26
CA VAL A 124 11.96 -6.70 -10.14
C VAL A 124 11.78 -5.94 -11.45
N VAL A 125 12.80 -5.85 -12.28
CA VAL A 125 12.72 -5.31 -13.65
C VAL A 125 11.77 -6.13 -14.51
N HIS A 126 11.86 -7.46 -14.43
CA HIS A 126 10.94 -8.36 -15.14
C HIS A 126 9.52 -8.28 -14.59
N LEU A 127 9.38 -8.36 -13.27
CA LEU A 127 8.06 -8.31 -12.59
C LEU A 127 7.28 -7.03 -12.89
N CYS A 128 7.99 -5.89 -12.96
CA CYS A 128 7.40 -4.58 -13.23
C CYS A 128 7.44 -4.18 -14.72
N ASP A 129 7.88 -5.07 -15.62
CA ASP A 129 7.97 -4.83 -17.07
C ASP A 129 8.73 -3.55 -17.43
N LEU A 130 9.94 -3.41 -16.90
CA LEU A 130 10.78 -2.22 -17.08
C LEU A 130 11.89 -2.41 -18.13
N GLY A 131 12.05 -3.61 -18.72
CA GLY A 131 13.18 -3.97 -19.55
C GLY A 131 13.46 -2.98 -20.69
N HIS A 132 12.41 -2.55 -21.41
CA HIS A 132 12.55 -1.66 -22.58
C HIS A 132 12.71 -0.17 -22.20
N VAL A 133 12.57 0.20 -20.94
CA VAL A 133 12.77 1.58 -20.45
C VAL A 133 13.90 1.70 -19.43
N ILE A 134 14.58 0.60 -19.11
CA ILE A 134 15.57 0.49 -18.02
C ILE A 134 16.73 1.49 -18.12
N GLY A 135 17.09 1.92 -19.34
CA GLY A 135 18.16 2.89 -19.63
C GLY A 135 17.66 4.29 -19.96
N LYS A 136 16.34 4.57 -19.88
CA LYS A 136 15.79 5.90 -20.15
C LYS A 136 15.71 6.71 -18.89
N ALA A 137 15.99 8.02 -18.94
CA ALA A 137 15.83 8.90 -17.79
C ALA A 137 14.38 8.87 -17.26
N ILE A 138 14.20 8.73 -15.95
CA ILE A 138 12.90 8.61 -15.27
C ILE A 138 11.99 9.79 -15.58
N GLY A 139 12.55 11.00 -15.68
CA GLY A 139 11.80 12.20 -16.05
C GLY A 139 11.16 12.14 -17.43
N LYS A 140 11.68 11.28 -18.36
CA LYS A 140 11.13 11.06 -19.71
C LYS A 140 10.11 9.94 -19.78
N LEU A 141 9.85 9.24 -18.68
CA LEU A 141 8.90 8.13 -18.61
C LEU A 141 7.47 8.64 -18.43
N SER A 142 6.49 7.88 -18.95
CA SER A 142 5.07 8.13 -18.62
C SER A 142 4.82 7.95 -17.13
N ARG A 143 3.69 8.46 -16.63
CA ARG A 143 3.29 8.28 -15.22
C ARG A 143 3.23 6.79 -14.85
N GLY A 144 2.68 5.94 -15.70
CA GLY A 144 2.60 4.50 -15.47
C GLY A 144 3.97 3.83 -15.33
N TYR A 145 4.94 4.20 -16.17
CA TYR A 145 6.29 3.68 -16.01
C TYR A 145 6.97 4.19 -14.75
N ARG A 146 6.77 5.46 -14.38
CA ARG A 146 7.27 5.96 -13.09
C ARG A 146 6.68 5.19 -11.91
N GLN A 147 5.38 4.88 -11.94
CA GLN A 147 4.72 4.06 -10.92
C GLN A 147 5.33 2.67 -10.82
N ARG A 148 5.60 2.02 -11.96
CA ARG A 148 6.27 0.71 -12.01
C ARG A 148 7.72 0.76 -11.50
N VAL A 149 8.45 1.85 -11.77
CA VAL A 149 9.79 2.07 -11.20
C VAL A 149 9.72 2.17 -9.68
N GLY A 150 8.76 2.94 -9.14
CA GLY A 150 8.52 3.00 -7.70
C GLY A 150 8.16 1.63 -7.10
N MET A 151 7.33 0.86 -7.79
CA MET A 151 6.97 -0.50 -7.38
C MET A 151 8.20 -1.43 -7.39
N ALA A 152 9.02 -1.40 -8.44
CA ALA A 152 10.26 -2.19 -8.50
C ALA A 152 11.22 -1.86 -7.35
N GLN A 153 11.37 -0.57 -7.03
CA GLN A 153 12.18 -0.10 -5.91
C GLN A 153 11.75 -0.67 -4.56
N VAL A 154 10.44 -0.66 -4.27
CA VAL A 154 9.95 -1.15 -2.97
C VAL A 154 9.94 -2.66 -2.85
N LEU A 155 10.10 -3.39 -3.95
CA LEU A 155 10.17 -4.85 -4.02
C LEU A 155 11.60 -5.40 -3.92
N LEU A 156 12.64 -4.57 -4.05
CA LEU A 156 14.05 -5.00 -4.10
C LEU A 156 14.45 -5.90 -2.92
N HIS A 157 14.05 -5.55 -1.71
CA HIS A 157 14.44 -6.23 -0.48
C HIS A 157 13.46 -7.32 -0.03
N GLU A 158 12.58 -7.80 -0.92
CA GLU A 158 11.62 -8.88 -0.69
C GLU A 158 10.70 -8.70 0.53
N PRO A 159 10.05 -7.55 0.68
CA PRO A 159 9.20 -7.31 1.84
C PRO A 159 8.06 -8.31 1.92
N ASP A 160 7.65 -8.67 3.15
CA ASP A 160 6.47 -9.51 3.39
C ASP A 160 5.18 -8.70 3.32
N VAL A 161 5.27 -7.42 3.65
CA VAL A 161 4.16 -6.47 3.71
C VAL A 161 4.37 -5.39 2.66
N LEU A 162 3.31 -5.08 1.92
CA LEU A 162 3.26 -3.94 0.99
C LEU A 162 2.16 -2.98 1.42
N ILE A 163 2.52 -1.72 1.58
CA ILE A 163 1.57 -0.62 1.77
C ILE A 163 1.68 0.29 0.54
N MET A 164 0.56 0.51 -0.15
CA MET A 164 0.51 1.29 -1.39
C MET A 164 -0.54 2.38 -1.28
N ASP A 165 -0.12 3.63 -1.45
CA ASP A 165 -1.03 4.78 -1.39
C ASP A 165 -1.44 5.18 -2.80
N GLU A 166 -2.72 4.97 -3.16
CA GLU A 166 -3.33 5.27 -4.47
C GLU A 166 -2.51 4.73 -5.66
N PRO A 167 -2.19 3.40 -5.73
CA PRO A 167 -1.21 2.86 -6.67
C PRO A 167 -1.59 3.01 -8.15
N THR A 168 -2.84 3.32 -8.47
CA THR A 168 -3.38 3.44 -9.83
C THR A 168 -3.78 4.89 -10.17
N ALA A 169 -3.59 5.84 -9.24
CA ALA A 169 -4.02 7.22 -9.44
C ALA A 169 -3.40 7.87 -10.68
N GLY A 170 -4.27 8.38 -11.59
CA GLY A 170 -3.86 9.10 -12.81
C GLY A 170 -3.19 8.24 -13.87
N LEU A 171 -3.43 6.93 -13.85
CA LEU A 171 -3.05 5.99 -14.90
C LEU A 171 -4.19 5.84 -15.93
N ASP A 172 -3.83 5.49 -17.16
CA ASP A 172 -4.81 5.11 -18.18
C ASP A 172 -5.37 3.69 -17.92
N PRO A 173 -6.52 3.31 -18.53
CA PRO A 173 -7.16 2.01 -18.25
C PRO A 173 -6.25 0.78 -18.50
N ASN A 174 -5.35 0.82 -19.48
CA ASN A 174 -4.44 -0.29 -19.75
C ASN A 174 -3.39 -0.40 -18.65
N GLN A 175 -2.80 0.72 -18.23
CA GLN A 175 -1.84 0.78 -17.13
C GLN A 175 -2.47 0.34 -15.80
N ILE A 176 -3.71 0.75 -15.52
CA ILE A 176 -4.47 0.29 -14.34
C ILE A 176 -4.56 -1.23 -14.34
N ARG A 177 -4.95 -1.83 -15.47
CA ARG A 177 -5.07 -3.30 -15.59
C ARG A 177 -3.74 -4.02 -15.31
N GLU A 178 -2.64 -3.49 -15.81
CA GLU A 178 -1.31 -4.05 -15.60
C GLU A 178 -0.86 -3.96 -14.14
N VAL A 179 -1.05 -2.80 -13.48
CA VAL A 179 -0.76 -2.62 -12.05
C VAL A 179 -1.62 -3.55 -11.21
N ARG A 180 -2.92 -3.68 -11.50
CA ARG A 180 -3.82 -4.63 -10.81
C ARG A 180 -3.33 -6.07 -10.93
N ASN A 181 -2.90 -6.49 -12.11
CA ASN A 181 -2.38 -7.84 -12.32
C ASN A 181 -1.09 -8.07 -11.52
N THR A 182 -0.21 -7.09 -11.45
CA THR A 182 1.02 -7.16 -10.63
C THR A 182 0.67 -7.26 -9.14
N ILE A 183 -0.25 -6.42 -8.63
CA ILE A 183 -0.70 -6.47 -7.23
C ILE A 183 -1.30 -7.83 -6.87
N ARG A 184 -2.14 -8.42 -7.74
CA ARG A 184 -2.72 -9.76 -7.52
C ARG A 184 -1.64 -10.83 -7.41
N LYS A 185 -0.66 -10.85 -8.32
CA LYS A 185 0.48 -11.79 -8.27
C LYS A 185 1.29 -11.64 -6.98
N LEU A 186 1.53 -10.40 -6.56
CA LEU A 186 2.23 -10.13 -5.31
C LEU A 186 1.43 -10.63 -4.09
N GLY A 187 0.11 -10.51 -4.13
CA GLY A 187 -0.79 -10.95 -3.06
C GLY A 187 -0.83 -12.46 -2.82
N GLU A 188 -0.36 -13.28 -3.76
CA GLU A 188 -0.24 -14.73 -3.57
C GLU A 188 0.74 -15.07 -2.43
N ASN A 189 1.74 -14.23 -2.17
CA ASN A 189 2.80 -14.49 -1.20
C ASN A 189 3.00 -13.35 -0.18
N LYS A 190 2.37 -12.19 -0.38
CA LYS A 190 2.57 -10.98 0.43
C LYS A 190 1.25 -10.50 1.03
N THR A 191 1.34 -9.81 2.15
CA THR A 191 0.20 -9.09 2.74
C THR A 191 0.18 -7.67 2.18
N ILE A 192 -0.94 -7.25 1.61
CA ILE A 192 -1.04 -5.97 0.90
C ILE A 192 -2.15 -5.12 1.49
N LEU A 193 -1.82 -3.88 1.84
CA LEU A 193 -2.78 -2.82 2.15
C LEU A 193 -2.64 -1.73 1.09
N LEU A 194 -3.69 -1.49 0.31
CA LEU A 194 -3.70 -0.42 -0.67
C LEU A 194 -4.78 0.61 -0.33
N SER A 195 -4.46 1.90 -0.43
CA SER A 195 -5.49 2.94 -0.35
C SER A 195 -6.08 3.19 -1.73
N THR A 196 -7.36 3.47 -1.76
CA THR A 196 -8.07 3.92 -2.97
C THR A 196 -9.37 4.64 -2.61
N HIS A 197 -9.86 5.46 -3.53
CA HIS A 197 -11.20 6.04 -3.49
C HIS A 197 -12.07 5.47 -4.62
N ILE A 198 -11.58 4.48 -5.37
CA ILE A 198 -12.22 3.90 -6.58
C ILE A 198 -12.76 2.50 -6.25
N LEU A 199 -14.08 2.35 -6.25
CA LEU A 199 -14.77 1.10 -5.89
C LEU A 199 -14.47 -0.06 -6.84
N GLN A 200 -14.30 0.20 -8.14
CA GLN A 200 -13.92 -0.83 -9.12
C GLN A 200 -12.52 -1.41 -8.85
N GLU A 201 -11.65 -0.67 -8.18
CA GLU A 201 -10.34 -1.18 -7.77
C GLU A 201 -10.44 -2.14 -6.61
N VAL A 202 -11.31 -1.79 -5.65
CA VAL A 202 -11.61 -2.66 -4.50
C VAL A 202 -12.10 -4.03 -4.99
N GLN A 203 -13.13 -4.05 -5.85
CA GLN A 203 -13.67 -5.30 -6.42
C GLN A 203 -12.62 -6.09 -7.18
N ALA A 204 -11.73 -5.39 -7.89
CA ALA A 204 -10.76 -6.02 -8.74
C ALA A 204 -9.60 -6.67 -7.98
N MET A 205 -9.21 -6.17 -6.80
CA MET A 205 -7.94 -6.55 -6.16
C MET A 205 -8.09 -7.04 -4.72
N ALA A 206 -9.06 -6.53 -3.96
CA ALA A 206 -9.11 -6.74 -2.52
C ALA A 206 -10.19 -7.75 -2.12
N SER A 207 -9.85 -8.65 -1.21
CA SER A 207 -10.80 -9.55 -0.56
C SER A 207 -11.48 -8.93 0.67
N ARG A 208 -10.91 -7.85 1.21
CA ARG A 208 -11.39 -7.15 2.41
C ARG A 208 -11.37 -5.64 2.20
N VAL A 209 -12.36 -4.98 2.77
CA VAL A 209 -12.51 -3.52 2.77
C VAL A 209 -12.38 -3.00 4.19
N LEU A 210 -11.54 -1.99 4.34
CA LEU A 210 -11.44 -1.13 5.51
C LEU A 210 -11.94 0.25 5.07
N PHE A 211 -13.16 0.61 5.44
CA PHE A 211 -13.75 1.89 5.03
C PHE A 211 -13.53 2.94 6.11
N ILE A 212 -12.86 4.02 5.75
CA ILE A 212 -12.61 5.17 6.63
C ILE A 212 -13.40 6.39 6.17
N ASN A 213 -14.04 7.05 7.11
CA ASN A 213 -14.67 8.36 6.90
C ASN A 213 -14.38 9.27 8.10
N GLU A 214 -14.08 10.55 7.85
CA GLU A 214 -13.79 11.55 8.88
C GLU A 214 -12.81 11.07 9.98
N GLY A 215 -11.75 10.39 9.54
CA GLY A 215 -10.72 9.86 10.43
C GLY A 215 -11.09 8.61 11.23
N LYS A 216 -12.29 8.04 11.04
CA LYS A 216 -12.79 6.88 11.78
C LYS A 216 -13.06 5.69 10.86
N LEU A 217 -12.75 4.47 11.34
CA LEU A 217 -13.08 3.25 10.62
C LEU A 217 -14.58 2.97 10.75
N ALA A 218 -15.30 3.12 9.64
CA ALA A 218 -16.76 2.94 9.60
C ALA A 218 -17.17 1.52 9.16
N PHE A 219 -16.29 0.76 8.50
CA PHE A 219 -16.52 -0.64 8.14
C PHE A 219 -15.19 -1.39 8.05
N ASP A 220 -15.22 -2.64 8.48
CA ASP A 220 -14.12 -3.61 8.34
C ASP A 220 -14.72 -4.99 8.08
N GLY A 221 -14.51 -5.54 6.89
CA GLY A 221 -15.06 -6.84 6.51
C GLY A 221 -14.77 -7.26 5.08
N PRO A 222 -15.23 -8.46 4.69
CA PRO A 222 -15.11 -8.97 3.32
C PRO A 222 -15.70 -8.01 2.27
N THR A 223 -15.05 -7.91 1.11
CA THR A 223 -15.53 -7.06 0.00
C THR A 223 -16.97 -7.43 -0.42
N ALA A 224 -17.33 -8.72 -0.36
CA ALA A 224 -18.68 -9.17 -0.66
C ALA A 224 -19.75 -8.67 0.34
N GLU A 225 -19.37 -8.44 1.60
CA GLU A 225 -20.26 -7.91 2.63
C GLU A 225 -20.39 -6.39 2.57
N PHE A 226 -19.37 -5.71 2.03
CA PHE A 226 -19.43 -4.26 1.81
C PHE A 226 -20.54 -3.92 0.78
N ALA A 227 -20.69 -4.74 -0.26
CA ALA A 227 -21.78 -4.68 -1.23
C ALA A 227 -23.02 -5.45 -0.72
N ARG A 228 -23.67 -5.00 0.37
CA ARG A 228 -24.82 -5.71 0.97
C ARG A 228 -25.93 -6.03 -0.04
N GLN A 229 -26.58 -7.20 0.17
CA GLN A 229 -27.78 -7.74 -0.52
C GLN A 229 -28.61 -6.68 -1.25
N GLY A 230 -28.34 -6.51 -2.56
CA GLY A 230 -29.12 -5.67 -3.46
C GLY A 230 -28.68 -4.21 -3.61
N ALA A 231 -27.76 -3.71 -2.76
CA ALA A 231 -27.19 -2.39 -2.93
C ALA A 231 -25.87 -2.46 -3.71
N SER A 232 -25.63 -1.51 -4.59
CA SER A 232 -24.33 -1.38 -5.27
C SER A 232 -23.25 -0.92 -4.28
N LEU A 233 -21.97 -1.13 -4.62
CA LEU A 233 -20.85 -0.57 -3.83
C LEU A 233 -20.94 0.95 -3.72
N ASP A 234 -21.42 1.62 -4.78
CA ASP A 234 -21.60 3.06 -4.83
C ASP A 234 -22.65 3.53 -3.81
N GLU A 235 -23.83 2.85 -3.75
CA GLU A 235 -24.86 3.18 -2.76
C GLU A 235 -24.35 3.03 -1.33
N ARG A 236 -23.59 1.96 -1.05
CA ARG A 236 -23.00 1.76 0.28
C ARG A 236 -21.93 2.81 0.60
N PHE A 237 -21.15 3.23 -0.38
CA PHE A 237 -20.18 4.31 -0.22
C PHE A 237 -20.89 5.63 0.14
N TYR A 238 -21.96 5.99 -0.59
CA TYR A 238 -22.75 7.19 -0.31
C TYR A 238 -23.41 7.14 1.06
N GLU A 239 -24.00 6.01 1.44
CA GLU A 239 -24.60 5.82 2.77
C GLU A 239 -23.59 6.10 3.90
N LEU A 240 -22.36 5.53 3.78
CA LEU A 240 -21.31 5.67 4.79
C LEU A 240 -20.62 7.04 4.79
N THR A 241 -20.74 7.81 3.70
CA THR A 241 -20.23 9.21 3.63
C THR A 241 -21.27 10.25 4.02
N GLY A 242 -22.53 9.85 4.26
CA GLY A 242 -23.62 10.80 4.54
C GLY A 242 -24.02 11.67 3.35
N GLN A 243 -23.56 11.33 2.12
CA GLN A 243 -23.94 12.01 0.90
C GLN A 243 -25.22 11.33 0.36
N THR A 244 -26.36 11.88 0.68
CA THR A 244 -27.63 11.55 -0.01
C THR A 244 -27.64 12.17 -1.39
N HIS A 245 -28.12 11.39 -2.41
CA HIS A 245 -28.39 11.89 -3.76
C HIS A 245 -29.40 13.04 -3.78
#